data_e485a24a58ceb7d1d10ac46d78c430e4
#
_entry.id   e485a24a58ceb7d1d10ac46d78c430e4
#
_cell.length_a   1.000
_cell.length_b   1.000
_cell.length_c   1.000
_cell.angle_alpha   90.00
_cell.angle_beta   90.00
_cell.angle_gamma   90.00
#
_symmetry.space_group_name_H-M   'P 1'
#
loop_
_entity.id
_entity.type
_entity.pdbx_description
1 polymer ?
#
loop_
_entity_poly.entity_id
_entity_poly.type
_entity_poly.pdbx_seq_one_letter_code
_entity_poly.pdbx_strand_id
1 'polypeptide(L)'
;MRMSVSSASASTDYAALARDIKRWARELGFAETGISGVDLAEDERHLQHWIDAGRHGEMEYMARHGSKRTRPAELEPGTQRVISVRMDYAPPGTANAWDVLGDGEAGYVSRYALGRDYHKLMRNRLQKLAERIRAAVGEFGHRAYVDSAPVMEKALARNSGLGWIGKHTVLINRHAGSYFFLGELYTDLPLPVDEPASAHCGTCTRCIEVCPTQAITGPYQLDAKRCISYLTIELKGSIPEDLRAPMGNRIFGCDDCQLVCPWNKFAQVATEADFAPRHSLDGAKLVELFGWSEEEFLKRTEGMAIRRTGYEGWLRNIAVALGNAPPGDSVDAALASRADDASPLVREHVAWALAQQAAKRRAG
;
A
#
# COMPACT_ATOMS: atom_id res chain seq x y z
N MET A 1 37.99 52.31 19.92
CA MET A 1 37.58 51.97 18.55
C MET A 1 37.12 50.51 18.60
N ARG A 2 35.78 50.34 18.76
CA ARG A 2 35.20 48.98 18.79
C ARG A 2 34.74 48.64 17.37
N MET A 3 35.37 47.67 16.75
CA MET A 3 34.93 47.10 15.48
C MET A 3 33.68 46.23 15.74
N SER A 4 32.53 46.71 15.28
CA SER A 4 31.35 45.86 15.20
C SER A 4 31.49 44.89 14.02
N VAL A 5 31.73 43.62 14.34
CA VAL A 5 31.63 42.54 13.35
C VAL A 5 30.15 42.29 13.09
N SER A 6 29.66 42.86 12.01
CA SER A 6 28.35 42.52 11.47
C SER A 6 28.45 41.13 10.86
N SER A 7 27.93 40.10 11.57
CA SER A 7 27.69 38.80 10.98
C SER A 7 26.50 38.91 10.03
N ALA A 8 26.78 39.16 8.76
CA ALA A 8 25.78 38.96 7.72
C ALA A 8 25.40 37.47 7.75
N SER A 9 24.20 37.14 8.21
CA SER A 9 23.63 35.80 8.04
C SER A 9 23.50 35.56 6.52
N ALA A 10 24.35 34.71 5.97
CA ALA A 10 24.20 34.32 4.59
C ALA A 10 22.79 33.74 4.42
N SER A 11 21.98 34.34 3.55
CA SER A 11 20.64 33.81 3.23
C SER A 11 20.80 32.40 2.68
N THR A 12 20.05 31.44 3.23
CA THR A 12 20.07 30.06 2.78
C THR A 12 19.67 30.00 1.30
N ASP A 13 20.51 29.43 0.45
CA ASP A 13 20.15 29.11 -0.94
C ASP A 13 19.25 27.86 -0.97
N TYR A 14 17.92 28.08 -0.93
CA TYR A 14 16.95 27.01 -0.93
C TYR A 14 16.93 26.18 -2.22
N ALA A 15 17.41 26.73 -3.36
CA ALA A 15 17.54 25.98 -4.59
C ALA A 15 18.72 24.99 -4.53
N ALA A 16 19.85 25.40 -3.95
CA ALA A 16 20.97 24.51 -3.67
C ALA A 16 20.57 23.43 -2.64
N LEU A 17 19.90 23.83 -1.57
CA LEU A 17 19.41 22.92 -0.54
C LEU A 17 18.44 21.86 -1.11
N ALA A 18 17.51 22.24 -1.98
CA ALA A 18 16.60 21.29 -2.62
C ALA A 18 17.35 20.24 -3.46
N ARG A 19 18.41 20.64 -4.18
CA ARG A 19 19.28 19.70 -4.90
C ARG A 19 20.01 18.74 -3.94
N ASP A 20 20.51 19.27 -2.84
CA ASP A 20 21.20 18.48 -1.81
C ASP A 20 20.25 17.49 -1.13
N ILE A 21 19.03 17.91 -0.78
CA ILE A 21 17.99 17.04 -0.21
C ILE A 21 17.71 15.85 -1.15
N LYS A 22 17.55 16.09 -2.46
CA LYS A 22 17.32 15.03 -3.44
C LYS A 22 18.52 14.09 -3.56
N ARG A 23 19.74 14.60 -3.45
CA ARG A 23 20.95 13.79 -3.43
C ARG A 23 21.03 12.95 -2.14
N TRP A 24 20.85 13.56 -0.97
CA TRP A 24 20.89 12.85 0.32
C TRP A 24 19.82 11.78 0.43
N ALA A 25 18.63 12.03 -0.09
CA ALA A 25 17.56 11.03 -0.12
C ALA A 25 17.98 9.81 -0.94
N ARG A 26 18.62 9.99 -2.12
CA ARG A 26 19.15 8.86 -2.91
C ARG A 26 20.23 8.09 -2.16
N GLU A 27 21.14 8.77 -1.47
CA GLU A 27 22.18 8.13 -0.64
C GLU A 27 21.58 7.34 0.54
N LEU A 28 20.39 7.73 0.99
CA LEU A 28 19.62 7.01 2.01
C LEU A 28 18.76 5.86 1.42
N GLY A 29 18.84 5.62 0.11
CA GLY A 29 18.16 4.52 -0.57
C GLY A 29 16.74 4.82 -1.04
N PHE A 30 16.33 6.10 -1.09
CA PHE A 30 15.12 6.49 -1.81
C PHE A 30 15.40 6.58 -3.31
N ALA A 31 14.51 6.04 -4.13
CA ALA A 31 14.71 6.00 -5.57
C ALA A 31 14.51 7.38 -6.22
N GLU A 32 13.57 8.17 -5.69
CA GLU A 32 13.25 9.49 -6.20
C GLU A 32 12.68 10.38 -5.09
N THR A 33 12.84 11.70 -5.24
CA THR A 33 12.38 12.71 -4.28
C THR A 33 11.85 13.93 -5.02
N GLY A 34 10.69 14.40 -4.61
CA GLY A 34 10.09 15.62 -5.13
C GLY A 34 9.58 16.52 -4.01
N ILE A 35 9.40 17.79 -4.32
CA ILE A 35 8.95 18.83 -3.37
C ILE A 35 7.66 19.44 -3.90
N SER A 36 6.61 19.44 -3.08
CA SER A 36 5.33 20.07 -3.41
C SER A 36 4.97 21.21 -2.46
N GLY A 37 4.02 22.03 -2.87
CA GLY A 37 3.27 22.88 -1.97
C GLY A 37 2.28 22.08 -1.12
N VAL A 38 1.43 22.80 -0.41
CA VAL A 38 0.45 22.25 0.55
C VAL A 38 -1.00 22.34 0.08
N ASP A 39 -1.25 22.83 -1.12
CA ASP A 39 -2.60 22.98 -1.66
C ASP A 39 -3.11 21.63 -2.21
N LEU A 40 -4.15 21.11 -1.59
CA LEU A 40 -4.85 19.88 -1.93
C LEU A 40 -6.37 20.11 -2.03
N ALA A 41 -6.81 21.31 -2.34
CA ALA A 41 -8.24 21.66 -2.34
C ALA A 41 -9.08 20.81 -3.32
N GLU A 42 -8.52 20.43 -4.44
CA GLU A 42 -9.18 19.51 -5.40
C GLU A 42 -9.27 18.08 -4.83
N ASP A 43 -8.19 17.60 -4.26
CA ASP A 43 -8.14 16.26 -3.64
C ASP A 43 -9.05 16.17 -2.41
N GLU A 44 -9.19 17.24 -1.65
CA GLU A 44 -10.14 17.37 -0.53
C GLU A 44 -11.58 17.12 -1.00
N ARG A 45 -12.00 17.79 -2.09
CA ARG A 45 -13.34 17.59 -2.65
C ARG A 45 -13.57 16.15 -3.12
N HIS A 46 -12.59 15.54 -3.77
CA HIS A 46 -12.65 14.15 -4.21
C HIS A 46 -12.74 13.18 -3.02
N LEU A 47 -11.93 13.39 -1.99
CA LEU A 47 -11.96 12.59 -0.77
C LEU A 47 -13.30 12.71 -0.06
N GLN A 48 -13.82 13.94 0.11
CA GLN A 48 -15.10 14.15 0.77
C GLN A 48 -16.25 13.45 0.03
N HIS A 49 -16.30 13.61 -1.31
CA HIS A 49 -17.29 12.91 -2.11
C HIS A 49 -17.23 11.38 -1.96
N TRP A 50 -16.02 10.82 -1.89
CA TRP A 50 -15.80 9.40 -1.70
C TRP A 50 -16.26 8.92 -0.31
N ILE A 51 -16.01 9.72 0.73
CA ILE A 51 -16.46 9.47 2.12
C ILE A 51 -17.99 9.55 2.20
N ASP A 52 -18.60 10.61 1.66
CA ASP A 52 -20.04 10.83 1.68
C ASP A 52 -20.81 9.72 0.96
N ALA A 53 -20.22 9.15 -0.08
CA ALA A 53 -20.76 7.99 -0.78
C ALA A 53 -20.57 6.66 0.00
N GLY A 54 -19.97 6.68 1.19
CA GLY A 54 -19.72 5.50 2.01
C GLY A 54 -18.79 4.46 1.36
N ARG A 55 -17.97 4.87 0.40
CA ARG A 55 -17.08 3.98 -0.36
C ARG A 55 -15.85 3.52 0.42
N HIS A 56 -15.59 4.11 1.57
CA HIS A 56 -14.47 3.76 2.46
C HIS A 56 -14.74 2.51 3.32
N GLY A 57 -16.00 2.02 3.39
CA GLY A 57 -16.34 0.86 4.21
C GLY A 57 -16.06 1.11 5.70
N GLU A 58 -15.41 0.15 6.36
CA GLU A 58 -15.06 0.21 7.78
C GLU A 58 -13.76 1.03 8.07
N MET A 59 -13.17 1.66 7.05
CA MET A 59 -11.95 2.48 7.22
C MET A 59 -12.28 3.86 7.81
N GLU A 60 -12.86 3.89 9.00
CA GLU A 60 -13.26 5.12 9.71
C GLU A 60 -12.10 6.12 9.88
N TYR A 61 -10.86 5.62 9.89
CA TYR A 61 -9.67 6.48 9.93
C TYR A 61 -9.54 7.39 8.70
N MET A 62 -10.24 7.10 7.59
CA MET A 62 -10.26 7.98 6.41
C MET A 62 -11.05 9.26 6.67
N ALA A 63 -12.14 9.17 7.44
CA ALA A 63 -13.00 10.31 7.79
C ALA A 63 -12.60 10.99 9.12
N ARG A 64 -12.12 10.22 10.10
CA ARG A 64 -11.91 10.63 11.51
C ARG A 64 -11.08 11.89 11.70
N HIS A 65 -10.15 12.18 10.81
CA HIS A 65 -9.25 13.34 10.96
C HIS A 65 -9.74 14.61 10.23
N GLY A 66 -10.89 14.52 9.54
CA GLY A 66 -11.48 15.65 8.83
C GLY A 66 -10.49 16.35 7.88
N SER A 67 -10.50 17.66 7.88
CA SER A 67 -9.65 18.52 7.03
C SER A 67 -8.14 18.34 7.26
N LYS A 68 -7.70 17.85 8.41
CA LYS A 68 -6.27 17.62 8.69
C LYS A 68 -5.61 16.69 7.67
N ARG A 69 -6.37 15.76 7.05
CA ARG A 69 -5.85 14.85 6.04
C ARG A 69 -5.46 15.58 4.74
N THR A 70 -6.18 16.60 4.40
CA THR A 70 -6.04 17.35 3.15
C THR A 70 -5.39 18.72 3.31
N ARG A 71 -5.19 19.16 4.53
CA ARG A 71 -4.60 20.45 4.85
C ARG A 71 -3.34 20.28 5.70
N PRO A 72 -2.19 20.12 5.07
CA PRO A 72 -0.93 19.85 5.77
C PRO A 72 -0.61 20.78 6.92
N ALA A 73 -0.90 22.08 6.80
CA ALA A 73 -0.65 23.07 7.84
C ALA A 73 -1.63 22.97 9.05
N GLU A 74 -2.80 22.31 8.88
CA GLU A 74 -3.69 22.00 10.02
C GLU A 74 -3.22 20.73 10.77
N LEU A 75 -2.58 19.81 10.04
CA LEU A 75 -2.00 18.59 10.65
C LEU A 75 -0.70 18.92 11.40
N GLU A 76 0.19 19.70 10.77
CA GLU A 76 1.47 20.13 11.31
C GLU A 76 1.61 21.64 11.10
N PRO A 77 1.34 22.45 12.14
CA PRO A 77 1.40 23.92 12.05
C PRO A 77 2.74 24.43 11.55
N GLY A 78 2.70 25.41 10.65
CA GLY A 78 3.90 25.99 10.04
C GLY A 78 4.37 25.30 8.77
N THR A 79 3.78 24.18 8.37
CA THR A 79 4.15 23.49 7.14
C THR A 79 3.92 24.36 5.92
N GLN A 80 4.98 24.59 5.13
CA GLN A 80 4.96 25.35 3.88
C GLN A 80 5.21 24.45 2.66
N ARG A 81 5.97 23.36 2.83
CA ARG A 81 6.34 22.41 1.77
C ARG A 81 6.26 20.98 2.28
N VAL A 82 6.11 20.06 1.33
CA VAL A 82 6.21 18.63 1.58
C VAL A 82 7.26 18.03 0.66
N ILE A 83 8.22 17.35 1.27
CA ILE A 83 9.22 16.54 0.55
C ILE A 83 8.65 15.14 0.50
N SER A 84 8.22 14.69 -0.70
CA SER A 84 7.76 13.31 -0.93
C SER A 84 8.91 12.46 -1.46
N VAL A 85 9.00 11.23 -0.98
CA VAL A 85 10.01 10.27 -1.40
C VAL A 85 9.36 8.98 -1.91
N ARG A 86 10.03 8.33 -2.85
CA ARG A 86 9.64 7.05 -3.42
C ARG A 86 10.70 5.99 -3.13
N MET A 87 10.27 4.79 -2.73
CA MET A 87 11.13 3.62 -2.52
C MET A 87 10.54 2.41 -3.21
N ASP A 88 11.26 1.84 -4.19
CA ASP A 88 10.81 0.70 -4.96
C ASP A 88 10.76 -0.57 -4.08
N TYR A 89 9.69 -1.38 -4.25
CA TYR A 89 9.50 -2.60 -3.46
C TYR A 89 9.31 -3.87 -4.29
N ALA A 90 9.31 -3.80 -5.61
CA ALA A 90 9.15 -5.02 -6.41
C ALA A 90 10.20 -6.05 -5.97
N PRO A 91 9.81 -7.14 -5.29
CA PRO A 91 10.76 -7.99 -4.58
C PRO A 91 11.57 -8.82 -5.59
N PRO A 92 12.89 -8.99 -5.34
CA PRO A 92 13.74 -9.80 -6.20
C PRO A 92 13.42 -11.29 -6.03
N GLY A 93 13.52 -12.05 -7.12
CA GLY A 93 13.47 -13.53 -7.09
C GLY A 93 12.14 -14.12 -6.68
N THR A 94 11.03 -13.37 -6.75
CA THR A 94 9.69 -13.88 -6.46
C THR A 94 9.15 -14.76 -7.57
N ALA A 95 8.26 -15.68 -7.21
CA ALA A 95 7.44 -16.43 -8.17
C ALA A 95 6.65 -15.45 -9.07
N ASN A 96 6.39 -15.87 -10.30
CA ASN A 96 5.58 -15.06 -11.21
C ASN A 96 4.16 -14.92 -10.65
N ALA A 97 3.65 -13.69 -10.59
CA ALA A 97 2.33 -13.42 -9.99
C ALA A 97 1.19 -14.13 -10.72
N TRP A 98 1.25 -14.21 -12.06
CA TRP A 98 0.21 -14.88 -12.86
C TRP A 98 0.23 -16.39 -12.67
N ASP A 99 1.43 -16.98 -12.49
CA ASP A 99 1.55 -18.41 -12.21
C ASP A 99 0.93 -18.74 -10.85
N VAL A 100 1.22 -17.94 -9.81
CA VAL A 100 0.62 -18.11 -8.48
C VAL A 100 -0.90 -17.87 -8.51
N LEU A 101 -1.38 -16.86 -9.23
CA LEU A 101 -2.81 -16.59 -9.39
C LEU A 101 -3.53 -17.68 -10.17
N GLY A 102 -2.82 -18.38 -11.08
CA GLY A 102 -3.31 -19.51 -11.85
C GLY A 102 -3.26 -20.86 -11.09
N ASP A 103 -2.45 -20.96 -10.04
CA ASP A 103 -2.39 -22.14 -9.18
C ASP A 103 -3.44 -22.04 -8.07
N GLY A 104 -4.60 -22.68 -8.28
CA GLY A 104 -5.70 -22.66 -7.30
C GLY A 104 -5.36 -23.29 -5.93
N GLU A 105 -4.22 -23.97 -5.77
CA GLU A 105 -3.76 -24.51 -4.49
C GLU A 105 -2.80 -23.58 -3.75
N ALA A 106 -2.24 -22.57 -4.44
CA ALA A 106 -1.34 -21.58 -3.86
C ALA A 106 -2.10 -20.37 -3.32
N GLY A 107 -1.62 -19.78 -2.22
CA GLY A 107 -2.13 -18.53 -1.68
C GLY A 107 -1.43 -17.32 -2.30
N TYR A 108 -2.19 -16.37 -2.87
CA TYR A 108 -1.62 -15.13 -3.38
C TYR A 108 -1.56 -14.06 -2.30
N VAL A 109 -0.35 -13.57 -2.03
CA VAL A 109 -0.07 -12.41 -1.18
C VAL A 109 0.44 -11.27 -2.07
N SER A 110 -0.14 -10.07 -1.88
CA SER A 110 0.30 -8.86 -2.60
C SER A 110 1.80 -8.63 -2.40
N ARG A 111 2.48 -8.27 -3.48
CA ARG A 111 3.95 -8.18 -3.54
C ARG A 111 4.55 -7.26 -2.50
N TYR A 112 3.86 -6.18 -2.11
CA TYR A 112 4.34 -5.25 -1.10
C TYR A 112 4.46 -5.86 0.30
N ALA A 113 3.71 -6.94 0.55
CA ALA A 113 3.60 -7.58 1.86
C ALA A 113 4.44 -8.85 2.02
N LEU A 114 5.16 -9.27 0.97
CA LEU A 114 5.97 -10.50 0.99
C LEU A 114 7.19 -10.39 1.90
N GLY A 115 7.76 -9.20 2.03
CA GLY A 115 8.93 -8.92 2.87
C GLY A 115 8.59 -8.32 4.23
N ARG A 116 9.55 -7.60 4.79
CA ARG A 116 9.36 -6.82 6.02
C ARG A 116 8.47 -5.62 5.79
N ASP A 117 7.81 -5.20 6.84
CA ASP A 117 7.02 -3.97 6.89
C ASP A 117 7.91 -2.74 6.66
N TYR A 118 7.56 -1.94 5.66
CA TYR A 118 8.32 -0.78 5.20
C TYR A 118 8.23 0.46 6.10
N HIS A 119 7.18 0.55 6.93
CA HIS A 119 6.89 1.76 7.71
C HIS A 119 8.06 2.21 8.58
N LYS A 120 8.63 1.27 9.34
CA LYS A 120 9.74 1.59 10.26
C LYS A 120 11.01 1.94 9.49
N LEU A 121 11.30 1.22 8.42
CA LEU A 121 12.47 1.45 7.56
C LEU A 121 12.41 2.86 6.96
N MET A 122 11.31 3.18 6.28
CA MET A 122 11.15 4.47 5.61
C MET A 122 11.14 5.63 6.61
N ARG A 123 10.43 5.49 7.74
CA ARG A 123 10.41 6.53 8.78
C ARG A 123 11.80 6.82 9.32
N ASN A 124 12.61 5.78 9.57
CA ASN A 124 13.99 5.95 10.04
C ASN A 124 14.87 6.67 8.99
N ARG A 125 14.68 6.37 7.70
CA ARG A 125 15.43 7.04 6.61
C ARG A 125 14.98 8.49 6.43
N LEU A 126 13.69 8.79 6.54
CA LEU A 126 13.18 10.17 6.54
C LEU A 126 13.73 10.97 7.72
N GLN A 127 13.83 10.36 8.90
CA GLN A 127 14.44 11.01 10.05
C GLN A 127 15.92 11.34 9.81
N LYS A 128 16.69 10.41 9.23
CA LYS A 128 18.08 10.68 8.83
C LYS A 128 18.20 11.76 7.77
N LEU A 129 17.22 11.85 6.85
CA LEU A 129 17.15 12.95 5.89
C LEU A 129 16.95 14.30 6.61
N ALA A 130 16.02 14.35 7.56
CA ALA A 130 15.78 15.54 8.36
C ALA A 130 17.03 15.97 9.18
N GLU A 131 17.79 15.01 9.72
CA GLU A 131 19.05 15.28 10.41
C GLU A 131 20.11 15.92 9.49
N ARG A 132 20.22 15.44 8.25
CA ARG A 132 21.12 16.05 7.25
C ARG A 132 20.67 17.47 6.86
N ILE A 133 19.36 17.71 6.72
CA ILE A 133 18.82 19.05 6.46
C ILE A 133 19.16 19.97 7.65
N ARG A 134 18.91 19.52 8.89
CA ARG A 134 19.22 20.27 10.10
C ARG A 134 20.72 20.62 10.19
N ALA A 135 21.59 19.72 9.82
CA ALA A 135 23.04 19.99 9.80
C ALA A 135 23.43 21.09 8.81
N ALA A 136 22.64 21.27 7.72
CA ALA A 136 22.91 22.28 6.71
C ALA A 136 22.31 23.66 7.01
N VAL A 137 21.09 23.70 7.63
CA VAL A 137 20.34 24.96 7.80
C VAL A 137 20.10 25.37 9.26
N GLY A 138 20.46 24.52 10.22
CA GLY A 138 20.10 24.68 11.63
C GLY A 138 18.72 24.11 11.93
N GLU A 139 18.11 24.55 13.06
CA GLU A 139 16.79 24.06 13.46
C GLU A 139 15.71 24.51 12.47
N PHE A 140 14.77 23.60 12.15
CA PHE A 140 13.64 23.85 11.29
C PHE A 140 12.46 22.96 11.70
N GLY A 141 11.25 23.41 11.43
CA GLY A 141 10.03 22.65 11.66
C GLY A 141 9.91 21.50 10.67
N HIS A 142 9.75 20.27 11.18
CA HIS A 142 9.56 19.10 10.32
C HIS A 142 8.83 17.94 11.02
N ARG A 143 8.14 17.14 10.22
CA ARG A 143 7.53 15.87 10.64
C ARG A 143 7.56 14.84 9.54
N ALA A 144 8.03 13.62 9.87
CA ALA A 144 8.05 12.49 8.94
C ALA A 144 6.77 11.66 9.06
N TYR A 145 6.16 11.33 7.92
CA TYR A 145 4.98 10.49 7.78
C TYR A 145 5.22 9.36 6.80
N VAL A 146 4.61 8.21 7.05
CA VAL A 146 4.59 7.05 6.16
C VAL A 146 3.25 6.34 6.36
N ASP A 147 2.42 6.23 5.33
CA ASP A 147 1.16 5.50 5.23
C ASP A 147 0.15 5.73 6.39
N SER A 148 0.48 5.28 7.59
CA SER A 148 -0.45 5.25 8.74
C SER A 148 -0.91 6.61 9.27
N ALA A 149 -0.41 7.71 8.73
CA ALA A 149 -0.78 9.07 9.10
C ALA A 149 -1.97 9.60 8.27
N PRO A 150 -2.68 10.63 8.74
CA PRO A 150 -3.73 11.28 7.96
C PRO A 150 -3.13 12.21 6.89
N VAL A 151 -2.49 11.61 5.89
CA VAL A 151 -1.76 12.30 4.81
C VAL A 151 -2.30 11.84 3.46
N MET A 152 -2.38 12.75 2.49
CA MET A 152 -2.75 12.47 1.11
C MET A 152 -1.48 12.19 0.28
N GLU A 153 -0.74 11.11 0.61
CA GLU A 153 0.56 10.77 0.04
C GLU A 153 0.57 10.81 -1.49
N LYS A 154 -0.40 10.14 -2.13
CA LYS A 154 -0.49 10.07 -3.61
C LYS A 154 -0.70 11.43 -4.26
N ALA A 155 -1.49 12.31 -3.64
CA ALA A 155 -1.73 13.66 -4.15
C ALA A 155 -0.49 14.54 -4.00
N LEU A 156 0.19 14.47 -2.85
CA LEU A 156 1.44 15.17 -2.60
C LEU A 156 2.55 14.68 -3.54
N ALA A 157 2.68 13.37 -3.71
CA ALA A 157 3.65 12.76 -4.62
C ALA A 157 3.37 13.14 -6.10
N ARG A 158 2.09 13.21 -6.51
CA ARG A 158 1.71 13.74 -7.83
C ARG A 158 2.14 15.21 -7.99
N ASN A 159 1.83 16.04 -7.02
CA ASN A 159 2.15 17.47 -7.03
C ASN A 159 3.65 17.74 -6.97
N SER A 160 4.45 16.79 -6.48
CA SER A 160 5.91 16.86 -6.42
C SER A 160 6.61 16.22 -7.64
N GLY A 161 5.86 15.81 -8.67
CA GLY A 161 6.42 15.27 -9.90
C GLY A 161 6.81 13.78 -9.85
N LEU A 162 6.56 13.06 -8.74
CA LEU A 162 6.94 11.64 -8.61
C LEU A 162 6.10 10.69 -9.47
N GLY A 163 5.00 11.17 -10.05
CA GLY A 163 4.14 10.38 -10.92
C GLY A 163 2.72 10.93 -10.99
N TRP A 164 1.83 10.22 -11.64
CA TRP A 164 0.40 10.58 -11.74
C TRP A 164 -0.47 9.52 -11.09
N ILE A 165 -1.62 9.91 -10.59
CA ILE A 165 -2.62 8.96 -10.10
C ILE A 165 -3.25 8.26 -11.31
N GLY A 166 -3.11 6.94 -11.38
CA GLY A 166 -3.69 6.11 -12.43
C GLY A 166 -5.19 5.92 -12.29
N LYS A 167 -5.87 5.42 -13.35
CA LYS A 167 -7.31 5.10 -13.31
C LYS A 167 -7.67 4.09 -12.21
N HIS A 168 -6.72 3.28 -11.75
CA HIS A 168 -6.84 2.36 -10.60
C HIS A 168 -6.55 3.00 -9.23
N THR A 169 -6.42 4.32 -9.17
CA THR A 169 -6.15 5.13 -7.97
C THR A 169 -4.78 4.94 -7.30
N VAL A 170 -3.87 4.15 -7.88
CA VAL A 170 -2.48 4.03 -7.44
C VAL A 170 -1.60 5.05 -8.19
N LEU A 171 -0.54 5.54 -7.54
CA LEU A 171 0.44 6.40 -8.20
C LEU A 171 1.28 5.59 -9.21
N ILE A 172 1.50 6.15 -10.40
CA ILE A 172 2.30 5.54 -11.48
C ILE A 172 3.46 6.49 -11.81
N ASN A 173 4.67 5.96 -11.83
CA ASN A 173 5.85 6.67 -12.33
C ASN A 173 6.19 6.15 -13.73
N ARG A 174 6.54 7.05 -14.66
CA ARG A 174 6.84 6.67 -16.05
C ARG A 174 8.08 5.79 -16.24
N HIS A 175 8.98 5.78 -15.26
CA HIS A 175 10.25 5.05 -15.29
C HIS A 175 10.32 3.88 -14.31
N ALA A 176 9.33 3.74 -13.41
CA ALA A 176 9.35 2.76 -12.34
C ALA A 176 8.00 2.05 -12.13
N GLY A 177 6.99 2.27 -12.98
CA GLY A 177 5.68 1.67 -12.79
C GLY A 177 4.99 2.14 -11.51
N SER A 178 4.47 1.21 -10.72
CA SER A 178 3.71 1.53 -9.49
C SER A 178 4.07 0.65 -8.29
N TYR A 179 5.13 -0.17 -8.37
CA TYR A 179 5.59 -1.02 -7.26
C TYR A 179 6.57 -0.27 -6.36
N PHE A 180 6.07 0.77 -5.67
CA PHE A 180 6.87 1.57 -4.73
C PHE A 180 6.02 2.08 -3.57
N PHE A 181 6.70 2.30 -2.44
CA PHE A 181 6.17 2.99 -1.28
C PHE A 181 6.39 4.49 -1.38
N LEU A 182 5.56 5.24 -0.67
CA LEU A 182 5.66 6.69 -0.49
C LEU A 182 5.93 7.04 0.97
N GLY A 183 6.54 8.19 1.18
CA GLY A 183 6.71 8.78 2.49
C GLY A 183 6.95 10.28 2.36
N GLU A 184 6.60 11.03 3.38
CA GLU A 184 6.61 12.49 3.37
C GLU A 184 7.39 13.06 4.55
N LEU A 185 8.12 14.15 4.29
CA LEU A 185 8.68 15.02 5.30
C LEU A 185 8.02 16.40 5.14
N TYR A 186 7.12 16.74 6.04
CA TYR A 186 6.52 18.07 6.13
C TYR A 186 7.55 19.05 6.68
N THR A 187 7.60 20.27 6.14
CA THR A 187 8.60 21.25 6.56
C THR A 187 8.11 22.69 6.42
N ASP A 188 8.62 23.55 7.29
CA ASP A 188 8.44 25.01 7.24
C ASP A 188 9.46 25.71 6.31
N LEU A 189 10.43 24.98 5.75
CA LEU A 189 11.40 25.55 4.82
C LEU A 189 10.75 25.94 3.50
N PRO A 190 10.98 27.18 2.99
CA PRO A 190 10.38 27.67 1.74
C PRO A 190 11.15 27.14 0.51
N LEU A 191 11.25 25.82 0.40
CA LEU A 191 11.92 25.16 -0.72
C LEU A 191 11.20 25.45 -2.05
N PRO A 192 11.91 25.52 -3.19
CA PRO A 192 11.27 25.56 -4.50
C PRO A 192 10.48 24.26 -4.74
N VAL A 193 9.29 24.41 -5.33
CA VAL A 193 8.43 23.28 -5.69
C VAL A 193 8.83 22.69 -7.04
N ASP A 194 8.64 21.39 -7.20
CA ASP A 194 8.81 20.70 -8.48
C ASP A 194 7.51 20.76 -9.29
N GLU A 195 7.60 20.57 -10.61
CA GLU A 195 6.46 20.52 -11.48
C GLU A 195 5.71 19.19 -11.37
N PRO A 196 4.37 19.19 -11.32
CA PRO A 196 3.58 17.96 -11.31
C PRO A 196 3.81 17.10 -12.56
N ALA A 197 3.78 15.78 -12.39
CA ALA A 197 3.87 14.87 -13.52
C ALA A 197 2.58 14.83 -14.34
N SER A 198 2.71 14.81 -15.68
CA SER A 198 1.58 14.65 -16.58
C SER A 198 1.00 13.23 -16.53
N ALA A 199 -0.33 13.10 -16.71
CA ALA A 199 -1.03 11.82 -16.73
C ALA A 199 -0.89 11.12 -18.09
N HIS A 200 -0.66 9.80 -18.07
CA HIS A 200 -0.44 9.00 -19.29
C HIS A 200 -1.33 7.74 -19.38
N CYS A 201 -2.45 7.67 -18.66
CA CYS A 201 -3.39 6.55 -18.79
C CYS A 201 -4.12 6.53 -20.14
N GLY A 202 -4.32 7.71 -20.79
CA GLY A 202 -4.99 7.82 -22.07
C GLY A 202 -6.34 7.09 -22.13
N THR A 203 -6.59 6.33 -23.18
CA THR A 203 -7.80 5.52 -23.37
C THR A 203 -7.77 4.14 -22.70
N CYS A 204 -6.64 3.73 -22.11
CA CYS A 204 -6.47 2.39 -21.51
C CYS A 204 -7.46 2.16 -20.34
N THR A 205 -8.11 0.98 -20.33
CA THR A 205 -9.09 0.55 -19.33
C THR A 205 -8.73 -0.78 -18.65
N ARG A 206 -7.57 -1.36 -18.96
CA ARG A 206 -7.17 -2.71 -18.51
C ARG A 206 -7.34 -2.95 -17.00
N CYS A 207 -6.99 -1.96 -16.17
CA CYS A 207 -7.12 -2.09 -14.71
C CYS A 207 -8.58 -2.13 -14.23
N ILE A 208 -9.50 -1.52 -14.98
CA ILE A 208 -10.94 -1.54 -14.69
C ILE A 208 -11.50 -2.93 -15.06
N GLU A 209 -11.15 -3.41 -16.25
CA GLU A 209 -11.65 -4.67 -16.82
C GLU A 209 -11.17 -5.91 -16.05
N VAL A 210 -9.90 -5.89 -15.58
CA VAL A 210 -9.31 -7.03 -14.87
C VAL A 210 -9.79 -7.17 -13.43
N CYS A 211 -10.38 -6.12 -12.83
CA CYS A 211 -10.74 -6.12 -11.41
C CYS A 211 -11.78 -7.22 -11.12
N PRO A 212 -11.43 -8.29 -10.40
CA PRO A 212 -12.29 -9.47 -10.26
C PRO A 212 -13.63 -9.17 -9.58
N THR A 213 -13.63 -8.20 -8.67
CA THR A 213 -14.78 -7.77 -7.89
C THR A 213 -15.41 -6.47 -8.41
N GLN A 214 -14.91 -5.94 -9.54
CA GLN A 214 -15.37 -4.68 -10.12
C GLN A 214 -15.33 -3.49 -9.13
N ALA A 215 -14.32 -3.49 -8.27
CA ALA A 215 -14.10 -2.44 -7.27
C ALA A 215 -13.75 -1.09 -7.92
N ILE A 216 -13.08 -1.08 -9.08
CA ILE A 216 -12.79 0.11 -9.87
C ILE A 216 -14.02 0.41 -10.71
N THR A 217 -14.92 1.25 -10.20
CA THR A 217 -16.24 1.54 -10.78
C THR A 217 -16.17 2.47 -11.98
N GLY A 218 -15.03 3.07 -12.25
CA GLY A 218 -14.76 3.97 -13.36
C GLY A 218 -13.36 4.56 -13.23
N PRO A 219 -12.89 5.34 -14.23
CA PRO A 219 -11.59 6.00 -14.14
C PRO A 219 -11.47 6.84 -12.86
N TYR A 220 -10.43 6.57 -12.05
CA TYR A 220 -10.13 7.28 -10.80
C TYR A 220 -11.18 7.07 -9.68
N GLN A 221 -12.07 6.09 -9.82
CA GLN A 221 -13.13 5.80 -8.86
C GLN A 221 -12.98 4.38 -8.31
N LEU A 222 -12.91 4.26 -7.00
CA LEU A 222 -12.80 2.99 -6.28
C LEU A 222 -13.90 2.88 -5.23
N ASP A 223 -14.67 1.80 -5.25
CA ASP A 223 -15.45 1.36 -4.09
C ASP A 223 -14.59 0.39 -3.27
N ALA A 224 -14.06 0.87 -2.14
CA ALA A 224 -13.19 0.05 -1.32
C ALA A 224 -13.90 -1.19 -0.77
N LYS A 225 -15.21 -1.13 -0.51
CA LYS A 225 -16.00 -2.27 0.01
C LYS A 225 -15.97 -3.49 -0.91
N ARG A 226 -15.68 -3.29 -2.20
CA ARG A 226 -15.53 -4.36 -3.19
C ARG A 226 -14.07 -4.73 -3.45
N CYS A 227 -13.10 -3.89 -3.04
CA CYS A 227 -11.69 -4.12 -3.31
C CYS A 227 -11.15 -5.29 -2.49
N ILE A 228 -10.51 -6.27 -3.15
CA ILE A 228 -9.94 -7.46 -2.48
C ILE A 228 -8.89 -7.04 -1.43
N SER A 229 -8.12 -5.98 -1.68
CA SER A 229 -7.21 -5.45 -0.65
C SER A 229 -7.94 -5.03 0.61
N TYR A 230 -9.07 -4.32 0.48
CA TYR A 230 -9.91 -3.97 1.63
C TYR A 230 -10.50 -5.22 2.29
N LEU A 231 -11.08 -6.13 1.51
CA LEU A 231 -11.73 -7.34 2.03
C LEU A 231 -10.76 -8.22 2.84
N THR A 232 -9.50 -8.29 2.42
CA THR A 232 -8.49 -9.17 3.04
C THR A 232 -7.67 -8.50 4.14
N ILE A 233 -7.64 -7.16 4.21
CA ILE A 233 -6.77 -6.42 5.15
C ILE A 233 -7.59 -5.64 6.18
N GLU A 234 -8.57 -4.85 5.71
CA GLU A 234 -9.26 -3.85 6.53
C GLU A 234 -10.58 -4.36 7.11
N LEU A 235 -11.37 -5.08 6.32
CA LEU A 235 -12.65 -5.65 6.75
C LEU A 235 -12.42 -6.62 7.92
N LYS A 236 -13.13 -6.40 9.04
CA LYS A 236 -13.02 -7.28 10.22
C LYS A 236 -14.17 -8.30 10.30
N GLY A 237 -15.28 -8.00 9.67
CA GLY A 237 -16.46 -8.86 9.62
C GLY A 237 -16.44 -9.91 8.50
N SER A 238 -17.62 -10.40 8.20
CA SER A 238 -17.87 -11.38 7.13
C SER A 238 -17.63 -10.78 5.75
N ILE A 239 -16.93 -11.52 4.87
CA ILE A 239 -16.80 -11.16 3.47
C ILE A 239 -18.15 -11.41 2.78
N PRO A 240 -18.73 -10.42 2.06
CA PRO A 240 -19.97 -10.61 1.32
C PRO A 240 -19.89 -11.82 0.40
N GLU A 241 -20.94 -12.66 0.38
CA GLU A 241 -20.92 -13.95 -0.29
C GLU A 241 -20.69 -13.82 -1.80
N ASP A 242 -21.29 -12.79 -2.43
CA ASP A 242 -21.14 -12.48 -3.85
C ASP A 242 -19.70 -12.10 -4.25
N LEU A 243 -18.86 -11.70 -3.28
CA LEU A 243 -17.47 -11.34 -3.52
C LEU A 243 -16.49 -12.50 -3.25
N ARG A 244 -16.90 -13.57 -2.54
CA ARG A 244 -16.01 -14.69 -2.16
C ARG A 244 -15.45 -15.44 -3.38
N ALA A 245 -16.32 -15.81 -4.33
CA ALA A 245 -15.87 -16.52 -5.53
C ALA A 245 -14.94 -15.67 -6.42
N PRO A 246 -15.25 -14.39 -6.71
CA PRO A 246 -14.33 -13.52 -7.48
C PRO A 246 -12.96 -13.28 -6.84
N MET A 247 -12.81 -13.43 -5.51
CA MET A 247 -11.52 -13.26 -4.84
C MET A 247 -10.47 -14.30 -5.28
N GLY A 248 -10.91 -15.48 -5.75
CA GLY A 248 -10.00 -16.55 -6.14
C GLY A 248 -9.11 -17.00 -4.97
N ASN A 249 -7.80 -17.07 -5.20
CA ASN A 249 -6.80 -17.47 -4.22
C ASN A 249 -6.07 -16.32 -3.52
N ARG A 250 -6.59 -15.09 -3.59
CA ARG A 250 -6.00 -13.91 -2.96
C ARG A 250 -6.30 -13.88 -1.47
N ILE A 251 -5.27 -14.11 -0.65
CA ILE A 251 -5.40 -14.23 0.80
C ILE A 251 -4.98 -12.97 1.57
N PHE A 252 -4.18 -12.09 0.95
CA PHE A 252 -3.78 -10.81 1.52
C PHE A 252 -3.43 -9.80 0.43
N GLY A 253 -4.21 -8.72 0.32
CA GLY A 253 -4.04 -7.72 -0.72
C GLY A 253 -4.42 -8.23 -2.12
N CYS A 254 -4.16 -7.40 -3.12
CA CYS A 254 -4.46 -7.69 -4.53
C CYS A 254 -3.62 -6.77 -5.42
N ASP A 255 -3.01 -7.33 -6.46
CA ASP A 255 -2.18 -6.58 -7.39
C ASP A 255 -2.73 -6.60 -8.83
N ASP A 256 -3.92 -7.15 -9.10
CA ASP A 256 -4.44 -7.37 -10.45
C ASP A 256 -4.41 -6.11 -11.30
N CYS A 257 -4.86 -4.98 -10.75
CA CYS A 257 -4.87 -3.70 -11.46
C CYS A 257 -3.46 -3.16 -11.76
N GLN A 258 -2.47 -3.52 -10.94
CA GLN A 258 -1.05 -3.19 -11.16
C GLN A 258 -0.41 -4.16 -12.15
N LEU A 259 -0.70 -5.47 -12.05
CA LEU A 259 -0.14 -6.51 -12.93
C LEU A 259 -0.45 -6.27 -14.41
N VAL A 260 -1.67 -5.81 -14.73
CA VAL A 260 -2.06 -5.51 -16.13
C VAL A 260 -1.63 -4.13 -16.60
N CYS A 261 -1.15 -3.27 -15.70
CA CYS A 261 -0.78 -1.91 -16.06
C CYS A 261 0.46 -1.91 -16.97
N PRO A 262 0.36 -1.37 -18.20
CA PRO A 262 1.48 -1.40 -19.14
C PRO A 262 2.72 -0.62 -18.64
N TRP A 263 2.53 0.29 -17.69
CA TRP A 263 3.63 1.03 -17.08
C TRP A 263 4.48 0.18 -16.14
N ASN A 264 3.93 -0.92 -15.59
CA ASN A 264 4.68 -1.82 -14.71
C ASN A 264 5.74 -2.66 -15.43
N LYS A 265 5.82 -2.63 -16.77
CA LYS A 265 7.00 -3.13 -17.50
C LYS A 265 8.28 -2.36 -17.16
N PHE A 266 8.15 -1.15 -16.61
CA PHE A 266 9.26 -0.31 -16.14
C PHE A 266 9.53 -0.43 -14.63
N ALA A 267 8.79 -1.29 -13.92
CA ALA A 267 8.99 -1.50 -12.50
C ALA A 267 10.43 -1.88 -12.19
N GLN A 268 10.99 -1.25 -11.16
CA GLN A 268 12.35 -1.50 -10.74
C GLN A 268 12.35 -2.52 -9.61
N VAL A 269 13.25 -3.49 -9.71
CA VAL A 269 13.46 -4.47 -8.62
C VAL A 269 14.07 -3.75 -7.42
N ALA A 270 13.52 -4.02 -6.25
CA ALA A 270 14.02 -3.44 -5.01
C ALA A 270 15.47 -3.87 -4.73
N THR A 271 16.29 -2.90 -4.33
CA THR A 271 17.65 -3.16 -3.83
C THR A 271 17.67 -3.41 -2.32
N GLU A 272 16.53 -3.20 -1.65
CA GLU A 272 16.37 -3.36 -0.22
C GLU A 272 16.15 -4.84 0.13
N ALA A 273 17.06 -5.43 0.88
CA ALA A 273 17.01 -6.84 1.26
C ALA A 273 15.78 -7.18 2.14
N ASP A 274 15.29 -6.21 2.91
CA ASP A 274 14.12 -6.39 3.76
C ASP A 274 12.83 -6.65 2.96
N PHE A 275 12.81 -6.34 1.65
CA PHE A 275 11.64 -6.59 0.78
C PHE A 275 11.66 -7.95 0.09
N ALA A 276 12.71 -8.75 0.28
CA ALA A 276 12.74 -10.13 -0.22
C ALA A 276 11.63 -10.98 0.42
N PRO A 277 11.05 -11.95 -0.33
CA PRO A 277 10.00 -12.82 0.18
C PRO A 277 10.44 -13.60 1.42
N ARG A 278 9.54 -13.70 2.38
CA ARG A 278 9.74 -14.45 3.62
C ARG A 278 8.79 -15.63 3.67
N HIS A 279 9.25 -16.74 4.25
CA HIS A 279 8.44 -17.94 4.52
C HIS A 279 7.74 -18.51 3.28
N SER A 280 8.36 -18.34 2.09
CA SER A 280 7.79 -18.80 0.80
C SER A 280 6.38 -18.31 0.51
N LEU A 281 5.99 -17.14 1.08
CA LEU A 281 4.64 -16.58 0.92
C LEU A 281 4.33 -16.11 -0.50
N ASP A 282 5.30 -16.14 -1.39
CA ASP A 282 5.14 -15.85 -2.82
C ASP A 282 4.60 -17.05 -3.65
N GLY A 283 4.07 -18.08 -2.99
CA GLY A 283 3.48 -19.27 -3.64
C GLY A 283 3.23 -20.42 -2.67
N ALA A 284 3.14 -20.12 -1.36
CA ALA A 284 2.86 -21.16 -0.34
C ALA A 284 1.50 -21.81 -0.55
N LYS A 285 1.42 -23.11 -0.27
CA LYS A 285 0.17 -23.87 -0.41
C LYS A 285 -0.88 -23.46 0.63
N LEU A 286 -2.11 -23.26 0.17
CA LEU A 286 -3.24 -22.84 1.02
C LEU A 286 -3.46 -23.77 2.22
N VAL A 287 -3.36 -25.09 2.01
CA VAL A 287 -3.56 -26.08 3.08
C VAL A 287 -2.51 -25.96 4.18
N GLU A 288 -1.26 -25.64 3.82
CA GLU A 288 -0.18 -25.42 4.79
C GLU A 288 -0.40 -24.15 5.59
N LEU A 289 -0.76 -23.06 4.90
CA LEU A 289 -1.03 -21.76 5.52
C LEU A 289 -2.25 -21.80 6.46
N PHE A 290 -3.27 -22.58 6.07
CA PHE A 290 -4.48 -22.77 6.87
C PHE A 290 -4.22 -23.62 8.13
N GLY A 291 -3.20 -24.48 8.08
CA GLY A 291 -2.76 -25.30 9.21
C GLY A 291 -1.98 -24.53 10.28
N TRP A 292 -1.53 -23.29 10.03
CA TRP A 292 -0.79 -22.53 11.05
C TRP A 292 -1.63 -22.32 12.31
N SER A 293 -1.00 -22.51 13.48
CA SER A 293 -1.57 -22.07 14.75
C SER A 293 -1.46 -20.53 14.89
N GLU A 294 -2.19 -19.94 15.85
CA GLU A 294 -2.06 -18.51 16.14
C GLU A 294 -0.63 -18.15 16.52
N GLU A 295 0.03 -18.96 17.34
CA GLU A 295 1.43 -18.75 17.71
C GLU A 295 2.35 -18.76 16.50
N GLU A 296 2.16 -19.71 15.59
CA GLU A 296 2.94 -19.81 14.35
C GLU A 296 2.67 -18.62 13.42
N PHE A 297 1.42 -18.21 13.25
CA PHE A 297 1.05 -17.01 12.49
C PHE A 297 1.76 -15.77 13.07
N LEU A 298 1.65 -15.54 14.38
CA LEU A 298 2.26 -14.40 15.05
C LEU A 298 3.80 -14.40 14.92
N LYS A 299 4.43 -15.56 15.02
CA LYS A 299 5.87 -15.71 14.85
C LYS A 299 6.34 -15.47 13.42
N ARG A 300 5.67 -16.09 12.43
CA ARG A 300 6.06 -15.98 11.02
C ARG A 300 5.77 -14.59 10.44
N THR A 301 4.71 -13.93 10.89
CA THR A 301 4.33 -12.59 10.41
C THR A 301 4.94 -11.45 11.22
N GLU A 302 5.85 -11.72 12.14
CA GLU A 302 6.53 -10.69 12.92
C GLU A 302 7.30 -9.72 12.01
N GLY A 303 6.95 -8.42 12.14
CA GLY A 303 7.52 -7.35 11.32
C GLY A 303 7.11 -7.43 9.84
N MET A 304 5.97 -8.03 9.52
CA MET A 304 5.35 -8.05 8.19
C MET A 304 4.00 -7.34 8.20
N ALA A 305 3.62 -6.74 7.07
CA ALA A 305 2.32 -6.08 6.90
C ALA A 305 1.13 -7.04 7.09
N ILE A 306 1.30 -8.33 6.78
CA ILE A 306 0.30 -9.39 6.90
C ILE A 306 -0.29 -9.46 8.31
N ARG A 307 0.50 -9.17 9.34
CA ARG A 307 0.06 -9.19 10.74
C ARG A 307 -1.16 -8.30 11.02
N ARG A 308 -1.39 -7.28 10.18
CA ARG A 308 -2.52 -6.34 10.30
C ARG A 308 -3.89 -7.00 10.17
N THR A 309 -4.00 -8.08 9.37
CA THR A 309 -5.28 -8.79 9.22
C THR A 309 -5.72 -9.51 10.50
N GLY A 310 -4.75 -9.89 11.37
CA GLY A 310 -4.99 -10.74 12.53
C GLY A 310 -5.18 -12.20 12.15
N TYR A 311 -5.09 -13.11 13.14
CA TYR A 311 -5.16 -14.54 12.89
C TYR A 311 -6.54 -15.00 12.38
N GLU A 312 -7.59 -14.48 12.98
CA GLU A 312 -8.97 -14.75 12.55
C GLU A 312 -9.22 -14.32 11.10
N GLY A 313 -8.81 -13.10 10.73
CA GLY A 313 -8.89 -12.60 9.36
C GLY A 313 -8.03 -13.40 8.37
N TRP A 314 -6.87 -13.87 8.80
CA TRP A 314 -6.00 -14.76 8.03
C TRP A 314 -6.71 -16.06 7.69
N LEU A 315 -7.28 -16.75 8.68
CA LEU A 315 -8.04 -17.98 8.47
C LEU A 315 -9.28 -17.76 7.61
N ARG A 316 -10.04 -16.68 7.85
CA ARG A 316 -11.20 -16.29 7.05
C ARG A 316 -10.83 -16.17 5.57
N ASN A 317 -9.76 -15.47 5.25
CA ASN A 317 -9.31 -15.23 3.88
C ASN A 317 -8.88 -16.54 3.20
N ILE A 318 -8.14 -17.39 3.92
CA ILE A 318 -7.69 -18.68 3.38
C ILE A 318 -8.87 -19.64 3.20
N ALA A 319 -9.86 -19.64 4.10
CA ALA A 319 -11.07 -20.44 3.94
C ALA A 319 -11.80 -20.09 2.62
N VAL A 320 -11.91 -18.79 2.27
CA VAL A 320 -12.45 -18.38 0.96
C VAL A 320 -11.60 -18.90 -0.18
N ALA A 321 -10.29 -18.79 -0.10
CA ALA A 321 -9.38 -19.28 -1.13
C ALA A 321 -9.48 -20.81 -1.29
N LEU A 322 -9.56 -21.58 -0.21
CA LEU A 322 -9.78 -23.04 -0.24
C LEU A 322 -11.15 -23.41 -0.83
N GLY A 323 -12.19 -22.61 -0.57
CA GLY A 323 -13.49 -22.76 -1.23
C GLY A 323 -13.41 -22.55 -2.75
N ASN A 324 -12.50 -21.70 -3.22
CA ASN A 324 -12.22 -21.45 -4.64
C ASN A 324 -11.23 -22.47 -5.26
N ALA A 325 -10.44 -23.17 -4.46
CA ALA A 325 -9.45 -24.15 -4.92
C ALA A 325 -10.06 -25.31 -5.73
N PRO A 326 -9.28 -26.00 -6.57
CA PRO A 326 -9.70 -27.27 -7.16
C PRO A 326 -10.15 -28.26 -6.06
N PRO A 327 -11.14 -29.14 -6.34
CA PRO A 327 -11.55 -30.14 -5.37
C PRO A 327 -10.43 -31.14 -5.10
N GLY A 328 -10.19 -31.44 -3.81
CA GLY A 328 -9.14 -32.37 -3.39
C GLY A 328 -9.33 -32.80 -1.93
N ASP A 329 -8.87 -34.02 -1.61
CA ASP A 329 -9.03 -34.60 -0.26
C ASP A 329 -8.25 -33.78 0.79
N SER A 330 -7.09 -33.21 0.43
CA SER A 330 -6.30 -32.34 1.29
C SER A 330 -7.02 -31.02 1.62
N VAL A 331 -7.76 -30.46 0.65
CA VAL A 331 -8.57 -29.25 0.82
C VAL A 331 -9.72 -29.55 1.75
N ASP A 332 -10.45 -30.65 1.52
CA ASP A 332 -11.58 -31.05 2.36
C ASP A 332 -11.12 -31.35 3.81
N ALA A 333 -10.00 -32.05 3.98
CA ALA A 333 -9.44 -32.33 5.30
C ALA A 333 -9.01 -31.05 6.03
N ALA A 334 -8.39 -30.11 5.33
CA ALA A 334 -8.01 -28.81 5.88
C ALA A 334 -9.24 -28.03 6.34
N LEU A 335 -10.27 -27.91 5.51
CA LEU A 335 -11.53 -27.22 5.86
C LEU A 335 -12.24 -27.93 7.03
N ALA A 336 -12.35 -29.27 7.01
CA ALA A 336 -12.98 -30.04 8.08
C ALA A 336 -12.28 -29.86 9.43
N SER A 337 -10.95 -29.70 9.44
CA SER A 337 -10.19 -29.46 10.69
C SER A 337 -10.58 -28.20 11.44
N ARG A 338 -11.28 -27.27 10.78
CA ARG A 338 -11.73 -25.99 11.35
C ARG A 338 -13.25 -25.77 11.25
N ALA A 339 -14.02 -26.84 10.98
CA ALA A 339 -15.48 -26.76 10.95
C ALA A 339 -16.09 -26.32 12.30
N ASP A 340 -15.42 -26.69 13.40
CA ASP A 340 -15.80 -26.31 14.76
C ASP A 340 -14.82 -25.27 15.38
N ASP A 341 -14.17 -24.43 14.56
CA ASP A 341 -13.27 -23.38 15.03
C ASP A 341 -13.95 -22.50 16.09
N ALA A 342 -13.21 -22.00 17.07
CA ALA A 342 -13.76 -21.15 18.13
C ALA A 342 -14.39 -19.86 17.56
N SER A 343 -13.85 -19.32 16.48
CA SER A 343 -14.36 -18.10 15.81
C SER A 343 -15.59 -18.39 14.97
N PRO A 344 -16.73 -17.73 15.25
CA PRO A 344 -17.92 -17.79 14.38
C PRO A 344 -17.63 -17.34 12.95
N LEU A 345 -16.75 -16.33 12.80
CA LEU A 345 -16.34 -15.80 11.51
C LEU A 345 -15.61 -16.86 10.67
N VAL A 346 -14.70 -17.61 11.28
CA VAL A 346 -13.97 -18.69 10.61
C VAL A 346 -14.95 -19.80 10.23
N ARG A 347 -15.81 -20.25 11.17
CA ARG A 347 -16.81 -21.31 10.90
C ARG A 347 -17.73 -20.96 9.73
N GLU A 348 -18.22 -19.72 9.65
CA GLU A 348 -19.06 -19.25 8.53
C GLU A 348 -18.38 -19.43 7.18
N HIS A 349 -17.11 -18.99 7.08
CA HIS A 349 -16.37 -19.05 5.83
C HIS A 349 -15.92 -20.48 5.48
N VAL A 350 -15.64 -21.31 6.48
CA VAL A 350 -15.37 -22.74 6.31
C VAL A 350 -16.63 -23.46 5.81
N ALA A 351 -17.80 -23.19 6.39
CA ALA A 351 -19.05 -23.78 5.93
C ALA A 351 -19.37 -23.41 4.47
N TRP A 352 -19.17 -22.13 4.09
CA TRP A 352 -19.28 -21.71 2.70
C TRP A 352 -18.30 -22.45 1.80
N ALA A 353 -17.03 -22.58 2.20
CA ALA A 353 -15.98 -23.24 1.45
C ALA A 353 -16.29 -24.73 1.22
N LEU A 354 -16.74 -25.45 2.25
CA LEU A 354 -17.18 -26.84 2.16
C LEU A 354 -18.36 -27.01 1.19
N ALA A 355 -19.32 -26.10 1.21
CA ALA A 355 -20.44 -26.09 0.28
C ALA A 355 -19.96 -25.91 -1.18
N GLN A 356 -18.98 -25.01 -1.42
CA GLN A 356 -18.36 -24.81 -2.74
C GLN A 356 -17.64 -26.09 -3.21
N GLN A 357 -16.84 -26.73 -2.34
CA GLN A 357 -16.14 -27.97 -2.66
C GLN A 357 -17.10 -29.10 -3.00
N ALA A 358 -18.18 -29.26 -2.22
CA ALA A 358 -19.22 -30.23 -2.49
C ALA A 358 -19.97 -29.96 -3.82
N ALA A 359 -20.20 -28.70 -4.17
CA ALA A 359 -20.82 -28.32 -5.44
C ALA A 359 -19.92 -28.67 -6.64
N LYS A 360 -18.62 -28.38 -6.55
CA LYS A 360 -17.62 -28.70 -7.60
C LYS A 360 -17.51 -30.21 -7.84
N ARG A 361 -17.49 -31.02 -6.77
CA ARG A 361 -17.44 -32.50 -6.88
C ARG A 361 -18.69 -33.07 -7.55
N ARG A 362 -19.85 -32.41 -7.41
CA ARG A 362 -21.08 -32.85 -8.09
C ARG A 362 -21.12 -32.47 -9.56
N ALA A 363 -20.38 -31.43 -9.97
CA ALA A 363 -20.38 -30.91 -11.33
C ALA A 363 -19.31 -31.55 -12.23
N GLY A 364 -18.27 -32.16 -11.67
CA GLY A 364 -17.19 -32.89 -12.38
C GLY A 364 -17.38 -34.38 -12.32
#